data_0d5fc64b75f541fb3f27d4442513b324
#
_entry.id   0d5fc64b75f541fb3f27d4442513b324
#
_cell.length_a   1.000
_cell.length_b   1.000
_cell.length_c   1.000
_cell.angle_alpha   90.00
_cell.angle_beta   90.00
_cell.angle_gamma   90.00
#
_symmetry.space_group_name_H-M   'P 1'
#
loop_
_entity.id
_entity.type
_entity.pdbx_description
1 polymer ?
#
loop_
_entity_poly.entity_id
_entity_poly.type
_entity_poly.pdbx_seq_one_letter_code
_entity_poly.pdbx_strand_id
1 'polypeptide(L)'
;NHLITDVAFLDEGSMVNASLFLHWLEAIGDNTRIIISGDHKQLPPIGFGNVFSDLIEMFDESIVSKLVKPMRQAEKSGILVDANKIRENINPISEKLQPRIIHGELQDMYYMFRTNRQSLFNIAVKTFIKSVESDGIDNVVIAVPRRKDCLNSTNEINKVIQNELLGDVLESIEGFDTTFKLGAKVMQTVNDYDKNVFNGEIGYVTKISERYDGKKKEEYCEVTYTDIFGKDKIIEYTKKELAALDLAYAMTVHKLQGAGRKTVIGIIDNTHHQLLDNCMLYTL
;
A
#
# COMPACT_ATOMS: atom_id res chain seq x y z
N ASN A 1 -18.86 22.42 14.44
CA ASN A 1 -20.14 22.10 13.80
C ASN A 1 -20.17 20.60 13.58
N HIS A 2 -21.19 19.93 14.14
CA HIS A 2 -21.40 18.51 13.89
C HIS A 2 -21.93 18.28 12.46
N LEU A 3 -21.58 17.11 11.89
CA LEU A 3 -22.19 16.63 10.67
C LEU A 3 -23.66 16.27 10.98
N ILE A 4 -24.59 16.87 10.24
CA ILE A 4 -26.01 16.54 10.35
C ILE A 4 -26.30 15.40 9.39
N THR A 5 -26.43 14.19 9.93
CA THR A 5 -26.70 12.97 9.16
C THR A 5 -27.44 11.95 9.99
N ASP A 6 -28.30 11.15 9.36
CA ASP A 6 -29.02 10.06 10.03
C ASP A 6 -28.15 8.81 10.21
N VAL A 7 -27.17 8.62 9.32
CA VAL A 7 -26.25 7.46 9.32
C VAL A 7 -24.85 7.91 9.02
N ALA A 8 -23.89 7.51 9.82
CA ALA A 8 -22.44 7.64 9.58
C ALA A 8 -21.85 6.25 9.36
N PHE A 9 -21.14 6.09 8.26
CA PHE A 9 -20.47 4.84 7.89
C PHE A 9 -18.96 5.01 7.99
N LEU A 10 -18.29 4.15 8.76
CA LEU A 10 -16.85 4.08 8.88
C LEU A 10 -16.37 2.77 8.24
N ASP A 11 -15.87 2.87 7.02
CA ASP A 11 -15.25 1.74 6.34
C ASP A 11 -13.78 1.61 6.74
N GLU A 12 -13.22 0.40 6.61
CA GLU A 12 -11.86 0.05 7.04
C GLU A 12 -11.58 0.46 8.50
N GLY A 13 -12.55 0.26 9.39
CA GLY A 13 -12.47 0.63 10.82
C GLY A 13 -11.29 0.00 11.56
N SER A 14 -10.76 -1.14 11.07
CA SER A 14 -9.54 -1.77 11.57
C SER A 14 -8.27 -0.91 11.42
N MET A 15 -8.29 0.10 10.54
CA MET A 15 -7.17 1.03 10.34
C MET A 15 -7.24 2.29 11.24
N VAL A 16 -8.30 2.44 12.01
CA VAL A 16 -8.60 3.66 12.78
C VAL A 16 -8.18 3.49 14.23
N ASN A 17 -7.18 4.28 14.67
CA ASN A 17 -6.73 4.31 16.06
C ASN A 17 -7.69 5.08 16.97
N ALA A 18 -7.51 4.98 18.29
CA ALA A 18 -8.41 5.56 19.27
C ALA A 18 -8.56 7.10 19.14
N SER A 19 -7.48 7.82 18.84
CA SER A 19 -7.52 9.27 18.69
C SER A 19 -8.36 9.69 17.45
N LEU A 20 -8.13 9.03 16.31
CA LEU A 20 -8.89 9.31 15.10
C LEU A 20 -10.36 8.92 15.26
N PHE A 21 -10.63 7.80 15.93
CA PHE A 21 -11.99 7.35 16.21
C PHE A 21 -12.75 8.35 17.11
N LEU A 22 -12.09 8.88 18.14
CA LEU A 22 -12.67 9.92 18.98
C LEU A 22 -13.02 11.18 18.19
N HIS A 23 -12.10 11.69 17.37
CA HIS A 23 -12.36 12.86 16.53
C HIS A 23 -13.52 12.63 15.54
N TRP A 24 -13.61 11.40 14.99
CA TRP A 24 -14.72 11.04 14.13
C TRP A 24 -16.06 11.02 14.88
N LEU A 25 -16.09 10.47 16.11
CA LEU A 25 -17.28 10.50 16.97
C LEU A 25 -17.69 11.92 17.34
N GLU A 26 -16.73 12.79 17.66
CA GLU A 26 -16.98 14.20 17.98
C GLU A 26 -17.52 14.99 16.78
N ALA A 27 -17.27 14.52 15.55
CA ALA A 27 -17.76 15.17 14.34
C ALA A 27 -19.20 14.81 13.99
N ILE A 28 -19.77 13.74 14.53
CA ILE A 28 -21.13 13.27 14.26
C ILE A 28 -22.09 13.65 15.37
N GLY A 29 -23.39 13.80 15.07
CA GLY A 29 -24.42 14.17 16.04
C GLY A 29 -24.89 13.00 16.89
N ASP A 30 -25.41 13.28 18.09
CA ASP A 30 -25.82 12.28 19.08
C ASP A 30 -26.90 11.29 18.60
N ASN A 31 -27.71 11.68 17.62
CA ASN A 31 -28.79 10.86 17.07
C ASN A 31 -28.41 10.11 15.78
N THR A 32 -27.13 10.13 15.39
CA THR A 32 -26.64 9.49 14.20
C THR A 32 -26.45 7.99 14.43
N ARG A 33 -27.01 7.15 13.55
CA ARG A 33 -26.72 5.71 13.55
C ARG A 33 -25.31 5.49 13.01
N ILE A 34 -24.50 4.71 13.72
CA ILE A 34 -23.14 4.37 13.36
C ILE A 34 -23.09 2.97 12.77
N ILE A 35 -22.42 2.81 11.61
CA ILE A 35 -22.09 1.53 11.01
C ILE A 35 -20.58 1.51 10.80
N ILE A 36 -19.91 0.48 11.31
CA ILE A 36 -18.46 0.31 11.17
C ILE A 36 -18.21 -1.01 10.47
N SER A 37 -17.40 -1.00 9.40
CA SER A 37 -16.93 -2.21 8.71
C SER A 37 -15.40 -2.29 8.77
N GLY A 38 -14.86 -3.50 8.71
CA GLY A 38 -13.42 -3.74 8.74
C GLY A 38 -13.07 -5.21 8.92
N ASP A 39 -11.79 -5.51 8.94
CA ASP A 39 -11.28 -6.85 9.21
C ASP A 39 -10.26 -6.81 10.37
N HIS A 40 -10.66 -7.29 11.54
CA HIS A 40 -9.84 -7.31 12.75
C HIS A 40 -8.65 -8.27 12.70
N LYS A 41 -8.53 -9.08 11.64
CA LYS A 41 -7.39 -9.98 11.40
C LYS A 41 -6.32 -9.36 10.51
N GLN A 42 -6.63 -8.25 9.82
CA GLN A 42 -5.65 -7.46 9.11
C GLN A 42 -4.75 -6.67 10.09
N LEU A 43 -3.82 -5.90 9.55
CA LEU A 43 -2.93 -5.07 10.37
C LEU A 43 -3.72 -4.15 11.31
N PRO A 44 -3.32 -4.09 12.59
CA PRO A 44 -3.91 -3.14 13.52
C PRO A 44 -3.57 -1.70 13.12
N PRO A 45 -4.32 -0.70 13.62
CA PRO A 45 -4.08 0.70 13.30
C PRO A 45 -2.70 1.16 13.79
N ILE A 46 -2.09 2.08 13.06
CA ILE A 46 -0.86 2.74 13.51
C ILE A 46 -1.22 3.73 14.61
N GLY A 47 -0.64 3.57 15.80
CA GLY A 47 -0.89 4.41 16.96
C GLY A 47 -1.58 3.65 18.10
N PHE A 48 -2.12 4.39 19.06
CA PHE A 48 -2.69 3.81 20.27
C PHE A 48 -4.15 3.38 20.08
N GLY A 49 -4.48 2.16 20.55
CA GLY A 49 -5.84 1.61 20.61
C GLY A 49 -6.25 0.88 19.32
N ASN A 50 -6.94 -0.27 19.51
CA ASN A 50 -7.54 -1.08 18.44
C ASN A 50 -9.06 -1.13 18.64
N VAL A 51 -9.70 0.04 18.48
CA VAL A 51 -11.11 0.26 18.82
C VAL A 51 -12.03 -0.71 18.09
N PHE A 52 -11.77 -0.99 16.81
CA PHE A 52 -12.61 -1.91 16.04
C PHE A 52 -12.62 -3.33 16.62
N SER A 53 -11.44 -3.84 17.01
CA SER A 53 -11.32 -5.16 17.65
C SER A 53 -12.03 -5.17 19.01
N ASP A 54 -11.81 -4.13 19.81
CA ASP A 54 -12.40 -4.00 21.14
C ASP A 54 -13.94 -3.97 21.05
N LEU A 55 -14.50 -3.24 20.07
CA LEU A 55 -15.95 -3.19 19.84
C LEU A 55 -16.52 -4.55 19.43
N ILE A 56 -15.83 -5.32 18.59
CA ILE A 56 -16.25 -6.68 18.19
C ILE A 56 -16.28 -7.61 19.42
N GLU A 57 -15.35 -7.46 20.35
CA GLU A 57 -15.29 -8.27 21.57
C GLU A 57 -16.34 -7.85 22.62
N MET A 58 -16.69 -6.56 22.66
CA MET A 58 -17.64 -6.01 23.63
C MET A 58 -19.10 -6.25 23.25
N PHE A 59 -19.43 -6.25 21.97
CA PHE A 59 -20.79 -6.37 21.50
C PHE A 59 -21.15 -7.81 21.13
N ASP A 60 -22.42 -8.17 21.37
CA ASP A 60 -22.94 -9.48 21.02
C ASP A 60 -23.36 -9.60 19.53
N GLU A 61 -23.75 -10.80 19.13
CA GLU A 61 -24.10 -11.12 17.75
C GLU A 61 -25.35 -10.38 17.23
N SER A 62 -26.13 -9.72 18.10
CA SER A 62 -27.27 -8.90 17.66
C SER A 62 -26.84 -7.60 16.99
N ILE A 63 -25.61 -7.15 17.31
CA ILE A 63 -25.02 -5.91 16.79
C ILE A 63 -23.89 -6.23 15.79
N VAL A 64 -23.15 -7.31 16.00
CA VAL A 64 -21.99 -7.70 15.19
C VAL A 64 -22.40 -8.69 14.09
N SER A 65 -22.30 -8.27 12.83
CA SER A 65 -22.49 -9.13 11.67
C SER A 65 -21.15 -9.58 11.08
N LYS A 66 -20.96 -10.88 10.92
CA LYS A 66 -19.73 -11.48 10.36
C LYS A 66 -19.94 -11.93 8.93
N LEU A 67 -19.20 -11.38 7.98
CA LEU A 67 -19.14 -11.84 6.61
C LEU A 67 -18.13 -12.98 6.50
N VAL A 68 -18.60 -14.20 6.26
CA VAL A 68 -17.75 -15.40 6.28
C VAL A 68 -17.40 -15.94 4.88
N LYS A 69 -18.15 -15.51 3.83
CA LYS A 69 -17.92 -15.96 2.46
C LYS A 69 -17.01 -14.99 1.72
N PRO A 70 -15.79 -15.38 1.36
CA PRO A 70 -14.92 -14.55 0.54
C PRO A 70 -15.48 -14.41 -0.88
N MET A 71 -15.46 -13.19 -1.43
CA MET A 71 -15.96 -12.89 -2.77
C MET A 71 -14.86 -12.39 -3.71
N ARG A 72 -13.69 -12.02 -3.18
CA ARG A 72 -12.58 -11.45 -3.97
C ARG A 72 -11.77 -12.51 -4.69
N GLN A 73 -11.48 -13.64 -4.03
CA GLN A 73 -10.77 -14.77 -4.60
C GLN A 73 -11.70 -15.96 -4.81
N ALA A 74 -11.41 -16.74 -5.86
CA ALA A 74 -12.12 -17.99 -6.10
C ALA A 74 -11.84 -19.04 -4.99
N GLU A 75 -12.77 -19.91 -4.70
CA GLU A 75 -12.62 -20.95 -3.66
C GLU A 75 -11.40 -21.86 -3.87
N LYS A 76 -10.93 -22.02 -5.11
CA LYS A 76 -9.76 -22.82 -5.50
C LYS A 76 -8.44 -22.06 -5.52
N SER A 77 -8.47 -20.75 -5.15
CA SER A 77 -7.29 -19.90 -5.08
C SER A 77 -6.35 -20.32 -3.94
N GLY A 78 -5.08 -20.47 -4.25
CA GLY A 78 -4.03 -20.69 -3.25
C GLY A 78 -3.89 -19.51 -2.30
N ILE A 79 -4.12 -18.29 -2.78
CA ILE A 79 -4.12 -17.07 -1.97
C ILE A 79 -5.16 -17.19 -0.87
N LEU A 80 -6.41 -17.56 -1.21
CA LEU A 80 -7.48 -17.71 -0.23
C LEU A 80 -7.20 -18.81 0.80
N VAL A 81 -6.73 -19.97 0.31
CA VAL A 81 -6.44 -21.12 1.17
C VAL A 81 -5.35 -20.79 2.19
N ASP A 82 -4.28 -20.16 1.74
CA ASP A 82 -3.15 -19.84 2.60
C ASP A 82 -3.44 -18.64 3.52
N ALA A 83 -4.18 -17.63 3.06
CA ALA A 83 -4.65 -16.54 3.90
C ALA A 83 -5.51 -17.05 5.07
N ASN A 84 -6.42 -18.00 4.83
CA ASN A 84 -7.22 -18.61 5.89
C ASN A 84 -6.35 -19.38 6.90
N LYS A 85 -5.35 -20.13 6.45
CA LYS A 85 -4.39 -20.80 7.35
C LYS A 85 -3.64 -19.79 8.23
N ILE A 86 -3.10 -18.73 7.64
CA ILE A 86 -2.39 -17.66 8.35
C ILE A 86 -3.30 -17.02 9.41
N ARG A 87 -4.54 -16.70 9.02
CA ARG A 87 -5.56 -16.15 9.92
C ARG A 87 -5.84 -17.04 11.14
N GLU A 88 -5.74 -18.36 10.98
CA GLU A 88 -5.93 -19.35 12.04
C GLU A 88 -4.63 -19.73 12.76
N ASN A 89 -3.54 -19.00 12.55
CA ASN A 89 -2.19 -19.30 13.07
C ASN A 89 -1.61 -20.63 12.57
N ILE A 90 -2.04 -21.11 11.42
CA ILE A 90 -1.53 -22.33 10.79
C ILE A 90 -0.47 -21.94 9.75
N ASN A 91 0.69 -22.59 9.82
CA ASN A 91 1.72 -22.39 8.79
C ASN A 91 1.19 -22.89 7.42
N PRO A 92 1.09 -22.02 6.41
CA PRO A 92 0.62 -22.43 5.08
C PRO A 92 1.59 -23.40 4.39
N ILE A 93 2.88 -23.36 4.77
CA ILE A 93 3.95 -24.19 4.17
C ILE A 93 4.24 -25.36 5.10
N SER A 94 3.60 -26.48 4.84
CA SER A 94 3.81 -27.73 5.59
C SER A 94 4.84 -28.67 4.96
N GLU A 95 5.25 -28.38 3.73
CA GLU A 95 6.14 -29.22 2.95
C GLU A 95 7.62 -28.90 3.19
N LYS A 96 8.50 -29.83 2.79
CA LYS A 96 9.94 -29.54 2.73
C LYS A 96 10.18 -28.29 1.90
N LEU A 97 10.91 -27.31 2.46
CA LEU A 97 11.29 -26.10 1.76
C LEU A 97 11.97 -26.44 0.42
N GLN A 98 11.31 -26.05 -0.66
CA GLN A 98 11.85 -26.11 -2.02
C GLN A 98 12.13 -24.68 -2.50
N PRO A 99 13.04 -24.49 -3.48
CA PRO A 99 13.32 -23.16 -4.00
C PRO A 99 12.09 -22.40 -4.54
N ARG A 100 11.06 -23.15 -4.92
CA ARG A 100 9.75 -22.65 -5.36
C ARG A 100 8.66 -23.63 -4.95
N ILE A 101 7.59 -23.11 -4.36
CA ILE A 101 6.36 -23.83 -4.03
C ILE A 101 5.19 -23.08 -4.68
N ILE A 102 4.22 -23.81 -5.22
CA ILE A 102 3.00 -23.26 -5.83
C ILE A 102 1.81 -23.86 -5.13
N HIS A 103 0.89 -23.03 -4.65
CA HIS A 103 -0.31 -23.45 -3.96
C HIS A 103 -1.59 -23.11 -4.75
N GLY A 104 -2.66 -23.83 -4.40
CA GLY A 104 -3.99 -23.71 -4.97
C GLY A 104 -4.16 -24.46 -6.29
N GLU A 105 -5.39 -24.87 -6.59
CA GLU A 105 -5.74 -25.47 -7.88
C GLU A 105 -5.56 -24.46 -9.04
N LEU A 106 -5.71 -23.15 -8.76
CA LEU A 106 -5.50 -22.09 -9.74
C LEU A 106 -4.03 -21.73 -9.93
N GLN A 107 -3.12 -22.28 -9.10
CA GLN A 107 -1.68 -22.01 -9.16
C GLN A 107 -1.34 -20.52 -9.10
N ASP A 108 -2.06 -19.76 -8.28
CA ASP A 108 -2.01 -18.31 -8.18
C ASP A 108 -1.24 -17.80 -6.95
N MET A 109 -0.80 -18.70 -6.05
CA MET A 109 0.05 -18.38 -4.90
C MET A 109 1.43 -19.03 -5.04
N TYR A 110 2.48 -18.20 -4.96
CA TYR A 110 3.87 -18.63 -5.17
C TYR A 110 4.73 -18.29 -3.96
N TYR A 111 5.48 -19.28 -3.45
CA TYR A 111 6.55 -19.05 -2.48
C TYR A 111 7.90 -19.28 -3.14
N MET A 112 8.80 -18.29 -3.05
CA MET A 112 10.15 -18.37 -3.59
C MET A 112 11.18 -18.15 -2.48
N PHE A 113 11.90 -19.20 -2.13
CA PHE A 113 12.92 -19.16 -1.06
C PHE A 113 14.29 -18.85 -1.62
N ARG A 114 15.02 -17.97 -0.95
CA ARG A 114 16.40 -17.61 -1.29
C ARG A 114 17.27 -17.62 -0.03
N THR A 115 18.52 -18.00 -0.21
CA THR A 115 19.48 -18.17 0.91
C THR A 115 20.07 -16.86 1.38
N ASN A 116 20.05 -15.83 0.57
CA ASN A 116 20.56 -14.50 0.94
C ASN A 116 19.66 -13.36 0.43
N ARG A 117 19.78 -12.21 1.09
CA ARG A 117 18.96 -11.01 0.84
C ARG A 117 19.14 -10.45 -0.57
N GLN A 118 20.36 -10.48 -1.11
CA GLN A 118 20.63 -9.98 -2.46
C GLN A 118 19.93 -10.82 -3.54
N SER A 119 19.96 -12.15 -3.38
CA SER A 119 19.21 -13.04 -4.27
C SER A 119 17.70 -12.81 -4.19
N LEU A 120 17.19 -12.56 -2.98
CA LEU A 120 15.78 -12.24 -2.76
C LEU A 120 15.39 -10.93 -3.44
N PHE A 121 16.20 -9.87 -3.23
CA PHE A 121 16.05 -8.59 -3.91
C PHE A 121 16.02 -8.73 -5.43
N ASN A 122 17.03 -9.38 -5.99
CA ASN A 122 17.18 -9.53 -7.44
C ASN A 122 16.01 -10.30 -8.07
N ILE A 123 15.54 -11.38 -7.43
CA ILE A 123 14.40 -12.13 -7.95
C ILE A 123 13.10 -11.33 -7.88
N ALA A 124 12.89 -10.55 -6.83
CA ALA A 124 11.70 -9.72 -6.69
C ALA A 124 11.65 -8.63 -7.76
N VAL A 125 12.75 -7.88 -7.97
CA VAL A 125 12.85 -6.87 -9.02
C VAL A 125 12.62 -7.51 -10.40
N LYS A 126 13.30 -8.61 -10.68
CA LYS A 126 13.13 -9.34 -11.98
C LYS A 126 11.69 -9.83 -12.18
N THR A 127 11.05 -10.34 -11.12
CA THR A 127 9.66 -10.78 -11.18
C THR A 127 8.73 -9.60 -11.43
N PHE A 128 8.98 -8.46 -10.76
CA PHE A 128 8.22 -7.23 -10.97
C PHE A 128 8.28 -6.77 -12.43
N ILE A 129 9.48 -6.61 -13.01
CA ILE A 129 9.66 -6.17 -14.39
C ILE A 129 8.92 -7.10 -15.36
N LYS A 130 9.08 -8.43 -15.20
CA LYS A 130 8.38 -9.41 -16.02
C LYS A 130 6.86 -9.33 -15.86
N SER A 131 6.35 -9.12 -14.64
CA SER A 131 4.91 -9.00 -14.40
C SER A 131 4.34 -7.71 -14.97
N VAL A 132 5.11 -6.61 -14.98
CA VAL A 132 4.71 -5.36 -15.65
C VAL A 132 4.51 -5.55 -17.16
N GLU A 133 5.34 -6.35 -17.82
CA GLU A 133 5.19 -6.67 -19.25
C GLU A 133 3.85 -7.37 -19.55
N SER A 134 3.37 -8.23 -18.65
CA SER A 134 2.12 -9.00 -18.85
C SER A 134 0.88 -8.32 -18.29
N ASP A 135 0.98 -7.65 -17.17
CA ASP A 135 -0.15 -7.15 -16.40
C ASP A 135 -0.31 -5.62 -16.46
N GLY A 136 0.74 -4.91 -16.87
CA GLY A 136 0.81 -3.45 -16.81
C GLY A 136 1.25 -2.93 -15.44
N ILE A 137 1.91 -1.77 -15.46
CA ILE A 137 2.56 -1.17 -14.28
C ILE A 137 1.60 -0.82 -13.13
N ASP A 138 0.32 -0.55 -13.43
CA ASP A 138 -0.68 -0.19 -12.42
C ASP A 138 -1.26 -1.41 -11.69
N ASN A 139 -1.09 -2.58 -12.28
CA ASN A 139 -1.61 -3.83 -11.75
C ASN A 139 -0.59 -4.65 -10.95
N VAL A 140 0.67 -4.20 -10.91
CA VAL A 140 1.77 -4.89 -10.22
C VAL A 140 2.33 -4.01 -9.11
N VAL A 141 2.62 -4.60 -7.97
CA VAL A 141 3.27 -3.92 -6.84
C VAL A 141 4.18 -4.87 -6.08
N ILE A 142 5.30 -4.34 -5.56
CA ILE A 142 6.08 -5.03 -4.54
C ILE A 142 5.63 -4.54 -3.16
N ALA A 143 5.30 -5.48 -2.27
CA ALA A 143 4.91 -5.22 -0.90
C ALA A 143 6.02 -5.64 0.07
N VAL A 144 6.44 -4.72 0.94
CA VAL A 144 7.48 -5.00 1.95
C VAL A 144 7.07 -4.42 3.30
N PRO A 145 7.50 -5.01 4.43
CA PRO A 145 7.18 -4.48 5.76
C PRO A 145 7.87 -3.14 6.07
N ARG A 146 9.03 -2.82 5.47
CA ARG A 146 9.91 -1.72 5.88
C ARG A 146 10.16 -0.70 4.76
N ARG A 147 10.14 0.61 5.14
CA ARG A 147 10.37 1.71 4.18
C ARG A 147 11.84 1.94 3.86
N LYS A 148 12.74 1.87 4.86
CA LYS A 148 14.18 2.21 4.76
C LYS A 148 15.04 1.37 5.69
N ASP A 149 16.34 1.62 5.70
CA ASP A 149 17.33 1.04 6.61
C ASP A 149 17.61 -0.46 6.41
N CYS A 150 17.23 -1.02 5.26
CA CYS A 150 17.61 -2.37 4.84
C CYS A 150 17.55 -2.50 3.31
N LEU A 151 18.23 -3.53 2.79
CA LEU A 151 18.28 -3.79 1.34
C LEU A 151 16.89 -4.01 0.75
N ASN A 152 16.05 -4.85 1.40
CA ASN A 152 14.70 -5.15 0.97
C ASN A 152 13.69 -4.14 1.55
N SER A 153 13.96 -2.86 1.39
CA SER A 153 13.06 -1.74 1.76
C SER A 153 12.41 -1.13 0.53
N THR A 154 11.29 -0.44 0.71
CA THR A 154 10.62 0.24 -0.42
C THR A 154 11.54 1.23 -1.11
N ASN A 155 12.36 1.98 -0.37
CA ASN A 155 13.23 3.01 -0.94
C ASN A 155 14.28 2.40 -1.88
N GLU A 156 14.95 1.34 -1.46
CA GLU A 156 15.99 0.71 -2.28
C GLU A 156 15.39 -0.02 -3.51
N ILE A 157 14.28 -0.70 -3.33
CA ILE A 157 13.58 -1.38 -4.42
C ILE A 157 13.07 -0.38 -5.46
N ASN A 158 12.46 0.71 -5.02
CA ASN A 158 11.92 1.75 -5.88
C ASN A 158 13.00 2.41 -6.75
N LYS A 159 14.16 2.72 -6.16
CA LYS A 159 15.30 3.29 -6.91
C LYS A 159 15.76 2.37 -8.03
N VAL A 160 15.91 1.08 -7.72
CA VAL A 160 16.36 0.09 -8.72
C VAL A 160 15.30 -0.09 -9.80
N ILE A 161 14.03 -0.24 -9.46
CA ILE A 161 12.95 -0.40 -10.44
C ILE A 161 12.83 0.83 -11.34
N GLN A 162 12.90 2.05 -10.78
CA GLN A 162 12.90 3.27 -11.60
C GLN A 162 14.06 3.26 -12.61
N ASN A 163 15.25 2.85 -12.20
CA ASN A 163 16.40 2.79 -13.08
C ASN A 163 16.27 1.70 -14.13
N GLU A 164 15.70 0.55 -13.81
CA GLU A 164 15.44 -0.53 -14.79
C GLU A 164 14.39 -0.11 -15.84
N LEU A 165 13.32 0.59 -15.40
CA LEU A 165 12.24 1.01 -16.30
C LEU A 165 12.56 2.29 -17.09
N LEU A 166 13.28 3.24 -16.46
CA LEU A 166 13.51 4.59 -16.98
C LEU A 166 15.01 4.90 -17.08
N GLY A 167 15.86 3.89 -17.29
CA GLY A 167 17.32 4.06 -17.33
C GLY A 167 17.79 5.07 -18.36
N ASP A 168 17.18 5.06 -19.53
CA ASP A 168 17.51 5.94 -20.67
C ASP A 168 16.91 7.35 -20.55
N VAL A 169 16.03 7.60 -19.57
CA VAL A 169 15.42 8.91 -19.34
C VAL A 169 16.42 9.80 -18.59
N LEU A 170 16.83 10.89 -19.21
CA LEU A 170 17.79 11.86 -18.65
C LEU A 170 17.11 12.92 -17.81
N GLU A 171 15.85 13.28 -18.12
CA GLU A 171 15.10 14.30 -17.42
C GLU A 171 14.72 13.81 -16.04
N SER A 172 15.22 14.51 -15.02
CA SER A 172 14.98 14.18 -13.61
C SER A 172 14.99 15.41 -12.73
N ILE A 173 14.33 15.32 -11.58
CA ILE A 173 14.34 16.32 -10.53
C ILE A 173 14.76 15.68 -9.21
N GLU A 174 15.68 16.32 -8.51
CA GLU A 174 16.17 15.83 -7.22
C GLU A 174 15.25 16.28 -6.07
N GLY A 175 14.66 15.29 -5.40
CA GLY A 175 14.00 15.46 -4.10
C GLY A 175 14.98 15.31 -2.94
N PHE A 176 14.47 15.19 -1.71
CA PHE A 176 15.29 15.10 -0.50
C PHE A 176 16.06 13.76 -0.41
N ASP A 177 15.37 12.64 -0.56
CA ASP A 177 15.94 11.28 -0.42
C ASP A 177 15.88 10.48 -1.75
N THR A 178 15.29 11.05 -2.79
CA THR A 178 14.97 10.34 -4.02
C THR A 178 15.02 11.28 -5.22
N THR A 179 15.54 10.81 -6.34
CA THR A 179 15.44 11.47 -7.63
C THR A 179 14.23 10.94 -8.38
N PHE A 180 13.41 11.83 -8.93
CA PHE A 180 12.24 11.46 -9.73
C PHE A 180 12.56 11.71 -11.21
N LYS A 181 12.42 10.67 -12.03
CA LYS A 181 12.57 10.77 -13.49
C LYS A 181 11.25 11.10 -14.16
N LEU A 182 11.30 11.70 -15.34
CA LEU A 182 10.12 11.84 -16.19
C LEU A 182 9.51 10.46 -16.47
N GLY A 183 8.19 10.32 -16.30
CA GLY A 183 7.48 9.04 -16.37
C GLY A 183 7.49 8.21 -15.09
N ALA A 184 8.16 8.67 -14.02
CA ALA A 184 8.18 7.93 -12.75
C ALA A 184 6.79 7.82 -12.14
N LYS A 185 6.46 6.61 -11.67
CA LYS A 185 5.25 6.34 -10.88
C LYS A 185 5.49 6.80 -9.44
N VAL A 186 4.63 7.67 -8.96
CA VAL A 186 4.75 8.31 -7.64
C VAL A 186 3.47 8.20 -6.84
N MET A 187 3.58 8.35 -5.53
CA MET A 187 2.45 8.38 -4.61
C MET A 187 2.56 9.60 -3.70
N GLN A 188 1.45 10.31 -3.52
CA GLN A 188 1.31 11.34 -2.50
C GLN A 188 1.37 10.71 -1.10
N THR A 189 2.15 11.28 -0.20
CA THR A 189 2.37 10.71 1.14
C THR A 189 1.69 11.46 2.28
N VAL A 190 1.17 12.65 2.01
CA VAL A 190 0.45 13.51 2.95
C VAL A 190 -0.77 14.14 2.26
N ASN A 191 -1.80 14.48 3.03
CA ASN A 191 -2.95 15.22 2.47
C ASN A 191 -2.56 16.67 2.18
N ASP A 192 -2.89 17.16 1.00
CA ASP A 192 -2.79 18.56 0.60
C ASP A 192 -4.18 19.04 0.12
N TYR A 193 -4.87 19.70 1.03
CA TYR A 193 -6.24 20.17 0.77
C TYR A 193 -6.28 21.34 -0.22
N ASP A 194 -5.23 22.15 -0.28
CA ASP A 194 -5.14 23.28 -1.21
C ASP A 194 -4.98 22.81 -2.65
N LYS A 195 -4.17 21.77 -2.85
CA LYS A 195 -3.98 21.11 -4.15
C LYS A 195 -5.02 20.02 -4.44
N ASN A 196 -5.89 19.72 -3.46
CA ASN A 196 -6.89 18.65 -3.54
C ASN A 196 -6.28 17.31 -3.94
N VAL A 197 -5.15 16.93 -3.29
CA VAL A 197 -4.49 15.65 -3.47
C VAL A 197 -4.25 15.00 -2.10
N PHE A 198 -4.46 13.68 -2.01
CA PHE A 198 -4.55 12.99 -0.74
C PHE A 198 -3.51 11.89 -0.62
N ASN A 199 -3.17 11.57 0.62
CA ASN A 199 -2.25 10.47 0.95
C ASN A 199 -2.74 9.16 0.33
N GLY A 200 -1.84 8.48 -0.40
CA GLY A 200 -2.13 7.23 -1.11
C GLY A 200 -2.53 7.42 -2.58
N GLU A 201 -2.85 8.63 -3.04
CA GLU A 201 -3.10 8.85 -4.47
C GLU A 201 -1.83 8.59 -5.30
N ILE A 202 -1.99 7.84 -6.39
CA ILE A 202 -0.90 7.45 -7.29
C ILE A 202 -1.01 8.25 -8.58
N GLY A 203 0.11 8.77 -9.04
CA GLY A 203 0.21 9.50 -10.30
C GLY A 203 1.56 9.25 -11.00
N TYR A 204 1.77 9.98 -12.09
CA TYR A 204 2.97 9.89 -12.89
C TYR A 204 3.59 11.27 -13.09
N VAL A 205 4.92 11.35 -13.02
CA VAL A 205 5.66 12.57 -13.36
C VAL A 205 5.55 12.79 -14.87
N THR A 206 4.77 13.78 -15.28
CA THR A 206 4.46 14.03 -16.69
C THR A 206 5.23 15.21 -17.29
N LYS A 207 5.86 16.02 -16.43
CA LYS A 207 6.72 17.11 -16.88
C LYS A 207 7.75 17.44 -15.79
N ILE A 208 8.97 17.78 -16.22
CA ILE A 208 10.00 18.37 -15.39
C ILE A 208 10.46 19.64 -16.11
N SER A 209 10.53 20.73 -15.39
CA SER A 209 10.84 22.04 -15.96
C SER A 209 11.45 22.97 -14.93
N GLU A 210 11.86 24.13 -15.40
CA GLU A 210 12.39 25.19 -14.57
C GLU A 210 11.72 26.51 -14.91
N ARG A 211 11.58 27.38 -13.93
CA ARG A 211 11.09 28.75 -14.10
C ARG A 211 12.00 29.72 -13.37
N TYR A 212 11.94 30.96 -13.76
CA TYR A 212 12.64 32.05 -13.10
C TYR A 212 11.67 32.91 -12.32
N ASP A 213 11.87 33.02 -11.02
CA ASP A 213 11.19 33.99 -10.17
C ASP A 213 12.20 35.10 -9.83
N GLY A 214 12.15 36.17 -10.60
CA GLY A 214 13.14 37.24 -10.58
C GLY A 214 14.53 36.73 -11.00
N LYS A 215 15.49 36.65 -10.04
CA LYS A 215 16.85 36.14 -10.27
C LYS A 215 17.05 34.70 -9.81
N LYS A 216 16.03 34.09 -9.19
CA LYS A 216 16.10 32.71 -8.70
C LYS A 216 15.53 31.73 -9.72
N LYS A 217 16.33 30.75 -10.07
CA LYS A 217 15.90 29.56 -10.82
C LYS A 217 15.19 28.60 -9.85
N GLU A 218 13.99 28.19 -10.19
CA GLU A 218 13.21 27.20 -9.44
C GLU A 218 12.88 26.02 -10.35
N GLU A 219 13.30 24.82 -9.93
CA GLU A 219 12.94 23.57 -10.59
C GLU A 219 11.61 23.06 -10.03
N TYR A 220 10.75 22.52 -10.90
CA TYR A 220 9.48 21.92 -10.53
C TYR A 220 9.14 20.74 -11.42
N CYS A 221 8.22 19.90 -10.97
CA CYS A 221 7.61 18.86 -11.81
C CYS A 221 6.09 18.94 -11.75
N GLU A 222 5.46 18.42 -12.77
CA GLU A 222 4.02 18.17 -12.81
C GLU A 222 3.77 16.66 -12.66
N VAL A 223 2.84 16.31 -11.78
CA VAL A 223 2.37 14.94 -11.59
C VAL A 223 0.91 14.87 -12.03
N THR A 224 0.62 13.95 -12.93
CA THR A 224 -0.75 13.69 -13.37
C THR A 224 -1.33 12.54 -12.55
N TYR A 225 -2.44 12.80 -11.88
CA TYR A 225 -3.27 11.82 -11.17
C TYR A 225 -4.54 11.59 -11.98
N THR A 226 -4.88 10.34 -12.24
CA THR A 226 -6.10 9.97 -12.97
C THR A 226 -7.08 9.34 -12.00
N ASP A 227 -8.30 9.89 -11.91
CA ASP A 227 -9.35 9.36 -11.03
C ASP A 227 -10.00 8.09 -11.62
N ILE A 228 -10.89 7.46 -10.85
CA ILE A 228 -11.61 6.24 -11.25
C ILE A 228 -12.51 6.42 -12.48
N PHE A 229 -12.81 7.66 -12.86
CA PHE A 229 -13.61 8.01 -14.04
C PHE A 229 -12.74 8.37 -15.25
N GLY A 230 -11.40 8.25 -15.11
CA GLY A 230 -10.43 8.59 -16.16
C GLY A 230 -10.20 10.10 -16.33
N LYS A 231 -10.56 10.92 -15.35
CA LYS A 231 -10.31 12.34 -15.38
C LYS A 231 -8.95 12.66 -14.77
N ASP A 232 -8.13 13.38 -15.54
CA ASP A 232 -6.81 13.78 -15.11
C ASP A 232 -6.85 15.05 -14.24
N LYS A 233 -6.02 15.05 -13.21
CA LYS A 233 -5.70 16.16 -12.34
C LYS A 233 -4.19 16.36 -12.37
N ILE A 234 -3.72 17.50 -12.82
CA ILE A 234 -2.30 17.84 -12.90
C ILE A 234 -1.93 18.71 -11.70
N ILE A 235 -0.95 18.28 -10.93
CA ILE A 235 -0.46 18.96 -9.74
C ILE A 235 1.01 19.32 -9.92
N GLU A 236 1.34 20.59 -9.71
CA GLU A 236 2.72 21.08 -9.70
C GLU A 236 3.36 20.90 -8.33
N TYR A 237 4.60 20.43 -8.32
CA TYR A 237 5.45 20.27 -7.13
C TYR A 237 6.76 21.00 -7.32
N THR A 238 7.01 21.99 -6.49
CA THR A 238 8.33 22.61 -6.33
C THR A 238 9.30 21.66 -5.65
N LYS A 239 10.60 21.92 -5.74
CA LYS A 239 11.64 21.08 -5.13
C LYS A 239 11.40 20.83 -3.62
N LYS A 240 10.82 21.77 -2.90
CA LYS A 240 10.49 21.61 -1.47
C LYS A 240 9.30 20.68 -1.24
N GLU A 241 8.34 20.71 -2.14
CA GLU A 241 7.11 19.92 -2.05
C GLU A 241 7.33 18.48 -2.49
N LEU A 242 8.45 18.15 -3.17
CA LEU A 242 8.82 16.77 -3.51
C LEU A 242 8.97 15.86 -2.27
N ALA A 243 9.15 16.42 -1.08
CA ALA A 243 9.13 15.67 0.17
C ALA A 243 7.78 14.98 0.45
N ALA A 244 6.70 15.45 -0.20
CA ALA A 244 5.37 14.83 -0.13
C ALA A 244 5.18 13.66 -1.12
N LEU A 245 6.19 13.33 -1.93
CA LEU A 245 6.14 12.25 -2.92
C LEU A 245 7.08 11.11 -2.56
N ASP A 246 6.62 9.89 -2.76
CA ASP A 246 7.45 8.67 -2.80
C ASP A 246 7.31 8.02 -4.19
N LEU A 247 8.33 7.28 -4.65
CA LEU A 247 8.18 6.35 -5.77
C LEU A 247 7.21 5.22 -5.39
N ALA A 248 6.43 4.71 -6.33
CA ALA A 248 5.28 3.86 -6.07
C ALA A 248 5.29 2.50 -6.79
N TYR A 249 6.46 1.94 -7.09
CA TYR A 249 6.62 0.58 -7.61
C TYR A 249 6.60 -0.46 -6.48
N ALA A 250 7.23 -0.10 -5.34
CA ALA A 250 7.18 -0.84 -4.10
C ALA A 250 6.58 0.01 -2.98
N MET A 251 5.73 -0.58 -2.15
CA MET A 251 5.03 0.09 -1.05
C MET A 251 5.13 -0.74 0.23
N THR A 252 4.94 -0.11 1.38
CA THR A 252 4.79 -0.86 2.62
C THR A 252 3.44 -1.58 2.66
N VAL A 253 3.38 -2.73 3.34
CA VAL A 253 2.11 -3.48 3.49
C VAL A 253 1.01 -2.59 4.07
N HIS A 254 1.33 -1.74 5.05
CA HIS A 254 0.37 -0.76 5.60
C HIS A 254 -0.22 0.19 4.55
N LYS A 255 0.60 0.66 3.59
CA LYS A 255 0.12 1.55 2.52
C LYS A 255 -0.67 0.83 1.43
N LEU A 256 -0.54 -0.50 1.35
CA LEU A 256 -1.31 -1.33 0.43
C LEU A 256 -2.62 -1.83 1.03
N GLN A 257 -2.82 -1.71 2.33
CA GLN A 257 -4.05 -2.09 3.00
C GLN A 257 -5.25 -1.37 2.35
N GLY A 258 -6.32 -2.10 2.11
CA GLY A 258 -7.49 -1.62 1.36
C GLY A 258 -7.31 -1.53 -0.17
N ALA A 259 -6.08 -1.60 -0.71
CA ALA A 259 -5.79 -1.49 -2.13
C ALA A 259 -5.50 -2.86 -2.77
N GLY A 260 -6.40 -3.37 -3.60
CA GLY A 260 -6.16 -4.59 -4.39
C GLY A 260 -5.27 -4.35 -5.61
N ARG A 261 -4.42 -5.33 -5.96
CA ARG A 261 -3.65 -5.36 -7.21
C ARG A 261 -3.77 -6.74 -7.84
N LYS A 262 -3.62 -6.84 -9.16
CA LYS A 262 -3.66 -8.12 -9.86
C LYS A 262 -2.49 -9.02 -9.47
N THR A 263 -1.30 -8.43 -9.34
CA THR A 263 -0.07 -9.12 -8.94
C THR A 263 0.61 -8.40 -7.79
N VAL A 264 0.75 -9.08 -6.67
CA VAL A 264 1.47 -8.60 -5.48
C VAL A 264 2.69 -9.49 -5.25
N ILE A 265 3.86 -8.88 -5.11
CA ILE A 265 5.13 -9.55 -4.82
C ILE A 265 5.55 -9.21 -3.40
N GLY A 266 5.26 -10.08 -2.44
CA GLY A 266 5.66 -9.91 -1.05
C GLY A 266 7.13 -10.26 -0.83
N ILE A 267 7.90 -9.38 -0.19
CA ILE A 267 9.28 -9.65 0.20
C ILE A 267 9.39 -9.67 1.72
N ILE A 268 9.82 -10.82 2.24
CA ILE A 268 10.02 -11.02 3.67
C ILE A 268 11.42 -11.58 3.90
N ASP A 269 12.19 -10.96 4.77
CA ASP A 269 13.45 -11.46 5.26
C ASP A 269 13.63 -11.21 6.76
N ASN A 270 14.72 -11.71 7.32
CA ASN A 270 14.99 -11.64 8.75
C ASN A 270 15.26 -10.21 9.29
N THR A 271 15.45 -9.20 8.45
CA THR A 271 15.49 -7.80 8.91
C THR A 271 14.12 -7.25 9.26
N HIS A 272 13.08 -7.93 8.82
CA HIS A 272 11.69 -7.55 9.07
C HIS A 272 11.12 -8.19 10.35
N HIS A 273 11.89 -8.99 11.12
CA HIS A 273 11.40 -9.84 12.22
C HIS A 273 10.54 -9.11 13.26
N GLN A 274 10.81 -7.82 13.53
CA GLN A 274 10.03 -7.03 14.47
C GLN A 274 8.66 -6.62 13.97
N LEU A 275 8.43 -6.69 12.66
CA LEU A 275 7.20 -6.30 11.98
C LEU A 275 6.39 -7.51 11.50
N LEU A 276 6.98 -8.71 11.60
CA LEU A 276 6.34 -9.93 11.09
C LEU A 276 5.48 -10.56 12.17
N ASP A 277 4.19 -10.50 11.96
CA ASP A 277 3.17 -11.24 12.68
C ASP A 277 2.14 -11.82 11.70
N ASN A 278 1.14 -12.51 12.21
CA ASN A 278 0.10 -13.11 11.38
C ASN A 278 -0.76 -12.06 10.68
N CYS A 279 -0.99 -10.91 11.32
CA CYS A 279 -1.76 -9.81 10.72
C CYS A 279 -1.03 -9.23 9.50
N MET A 280 0.30 -9.04 9.61
CA MET A 280 1.14 -8.59 8.50
C MET A 280 1.11 -9.58 7.32
N LEU A 281 1.27 -10.88 7.61
CA LEU A 281 1.26 -11.93 6.58
C LEU A 281 -0.12 -12.09 5.93
N TYR A 282 -1.19 -11.97 6.71
CA TYR A 282 -2.56 -12.05 6.21
C TYR A 282 -2.94 -10.84 5.36
N THR A 283 -2.44 -9.65 5.71
CA THR A 283 -2.71 -8.40 4.97
C THR A 283 -1.93 -8.36 3.65
N LEU A 284 -0.73 -8.97 3.62
CA LEU A 284 0.14 -9.08 2.45
C LEU A 284 -0.47 -9.97 1.38
#